data_9c46c9803f354c828567e26b901b4741
#
_entry.id   9c46c9803f354c828567e26b901b4741
#
_cell.length_a   1.000
_cell.length_b   1.000
_cell.length_c   1.000
_cell.angle_alpha   90.00
_cell.angle_beta   90.00
_cell.angle_gamma   90.00
#
_symmetry.space_group_name_H-M   'P 1'
#
loop_
_entity.id
_entity.type
_entity.pdbx_description
1 polymer ?
#
loop_
_entity_poly.entity_id
_entity_poly.type
_entity_poly.pdbx_seq_one_letter_code
_entity_poly.pdbx_strand_id
1 'polypeptide(L)'
;MRYLDRLIEHCIQAKKLVPDRTFEFTTLEQLPSHGCFIYVIQQIEGNINTTFQQFQNFRLLKTHACAKLNRPSQVLYVGSSRYSIRNRLAQHLGFGHKSTYALHLNQWYQGQYKITIHQYADTLPADVLQLIEDDLADQLQPAFGKSGTNNK
;
A
#
# COMPACT_ATOMS: atom_id res chain seq x y z
N MET A 1 -8.59 6.29 30.11
CA MET A 1 -7.34 6.65 29.44
C MET A 1 -7.57 7.77 28.45
N ARG A 2 -6.69 8.72 28.45
CA ARG A 2 -6.77 9.84 27.52
C ARG A 2 -6.26 9.45 26.14
N TYR A 3 -6.72 10.16 25.13
CA TYR A 3 -6.35 9.91 23.74
C TYR A 3 -4.83 9.91 23.53
N LEU A 4 -4.13 10.89 24.08
CA LEU A 4 -2.68 10.99 23.91
C LEU A 4 -1.94 9.83 24.57
N ASP A 5 -2.38 9.40 25.74
CA ASP A 5 -1.76 8.25 26.42
C ASP A 5 -1.91 7.00 25.57
N ARG A 6 -3.09 6.80 25.00
CA ARG A 6 -3.36 5.66 24.12
C ARG A 6 -2.51 5.72 22.84
N LEU A 7 -2.40 6.93 22.27
CA LEU A 7 -1.58 7.12 21.07
C LEU A 7 -0.11 6.82 21.34
N ILE A 8 0.41 7.27 22.48
CA ILE A 8 1.80 6.99 22.89
C ILE A 8 2.02 5.48 23.04
N GLU A 9 1.10 4.78 23.68
CA GLU A 9 1.19 3.32 23.83
C GLU A 9 1.20 2.63 22.48
N HIS A 10 0.31 3.04 21.55
CA HIS A 10 0.25 2.47 20.21
C HIS A 10 1.55 2.75 19.44
N CYS A 11 2.14 3.92 19.58
CA CYS A 11 3.41 4.25 18.95
C CYS A 11 4.54 3.37 19.48
N ILE A 12 4.60 3.16 20.79
CA ILE A 12 5.60 2.28 21.40
C ILE A 12 5.44 0.86 20.88
N GLN A 13 4.21 0.36 20.83
CA GLN A 13 3.92 -0.96 20.30
C GLN A 13 4.33 -1.08 18.83
N ALA A 14 3.97 -0.10 18.02
CA ALA A 14 4.31 -0.09 16.60
C ALA A 14 5.83 -0.13 16.37
N LYS A 15 6.59 0.61 17.16
CA LYS A 15 8.06 0.65 17.06
C LYS A 15 8.72 -0.69 17.35
N LYS A 16 8.12 -1.51 18.22
CA LYS A 16 8.71 -2.78 18.65
C LYS A 16 8.31 -3.95 17.78
N LEU A 17 7.19 -3.84 17.06
CA LEU A 17 6.66 -4.95 16.29
C LEU A 17 7.50 -5.23 15.07
N VAL A 18 7.75 -6.51 14.84
CA VAL A 18 8.28 -7.03 13.58
C VAL A 18 7.23 -7.93 12.96
N PRO A 19 7.19 -8.06 11.62
CA PRO A 19 6.23 -8.96 10.99
C PRO A 19 6.44 -10.41 11.45
N ASP A 20 5.34 -11.14 11.63
CA ASP A 20 5.40 -12.58 11.87
C ASP A 20 5.98 -13.31 10.66
N ARG A 21 5.71 -12.76 9.47
CA ARG A 21 6.14 -13.34 8.21
C ARG A 21 6.27 -12.24 7.17
N THR A 22 7.30 -12.35 6.32
CA THR A 22 7.50 -11.48 5.16
C THR A 22 7.67 -12.35 3.93
N PHE A 23 6.93 -12.03 2.86
CA PHE A 23 7.00 -12.81 1.64
C PHE A 23 6.70 -11.94 0.42
N GLU A 24 7.09 -12.42 -0.77
CA GLU A 24 6.77 -11.75 -2.02
C GLU A 24 5.46 -12.28 -2.58
N PHE A 25 4.70 -11.37 -3.16
CA PHE A 25 3.49 -11.71 -3.91
C PHE A 25 3.86 -12.51 -5.16
N THR A 26 3.11 -13.57 -5.42
CA THR A 26 3.22 -14.34 -6.67
C THR A 26 1.89 -14.33 -7.41
N THR A 27 0.82 -14.85 -6.81
CA THR A 27 -0.52 -14.85 -7.40
C THR A 27 -1.55 -14.50 -6.33
N LEU A 28 -2.70 -14.00 -6.75
CA LEU A 28 -3.77 -13.65 -5.81
C LEU A 28 -4.27 -14.88 -5.05
N GLU A 29 -4.32 -16.03 -5.70
CA GLU A 29 -4.83 -17.27 -5.10
C GLU A 29 -3.98 -17.77 -3.94
N GLN A 30 -2.69 -17.44 -3.94
CA GLN A 30 -1.78 -17.86 -2.87
C GLN A 30 -1.81 -16.95 -1.64
N LEU A 31 -2.52 -15.83 -1.73
CA LEU A 31 -2.64 -14.93 -0.59
C LEU A 31 -3.63 -15.50 0.44
N PRO A 32 -3.38 -15.25 1.74
CA PRO A 32 -4.36 -15.58 2.77
C PRO A 32 -5.68 -14.86 2.53
N SER A 33 -6.78 -15.46 2.96
CA SER A 33 -8.11 -14.88 2.78
C SER A 33 -8.37 -13.72 3.73
N HIS A 34 -7.69 -13.68 4.88
CA HIS A 34 -7.85 -12.64 5.88
C HIS A 34 -6.57 -12.51 6.70
N GLY A 35 -6.46 -11.44 7.47
CA GLY A 35 -5.31 -11.14 8.32
C GLY A 35 -4.93 -9.68 8.25
N CYS A 36 -3.91 -9.32 9.02
CA CYS A 36 -3.37 -7.96 9.04
C CYS A 36 -2.07 -7.92 8.24
N PHE A 37 -2.04 -7.08 7.21
CA PHE A 37 -0.93 -7.02 6.28
C PHE A 37 -0.52 -5.58 5.99
N ILE A 38 0.78 -5.41 5.77
CA ILE A 38 1.32 -4.21 5.11
C ILE A 38 1.97 -4.70 3.82
N TYR A 39 1.76 -3.95 2.74
CA TYR A 39 2.35 -4.31 1.45
C TYR A 39 3.06 -3.11 0.84
N VAL A 40 4.14 -3.41 0.12
CA VAL A 40 4.95 -2.43 -0.58
C VAL A 40 5.03 -2.85 -2.03
N ILE A 41 4.58 -1.96 -2.92
CA ILE A 41 4.66 -2.17 -4.37
C ILE A 41 5.80 -1.31 -4.89
N GLN A 42 6.77 -1.93 -5.54
CA GLN A 42 7.90 -1.18 -6.08
C GLN A 42 8.23 -1.57 -7.51
N GLN A 43 8.72 -0.60 -8.24
CA GLN A 43 9.21 -0.78 -9.60
C GLN A 43 10.57 -1.48 -9.55
N ILE A 44 10.76 -2.49 -10.40
CA ILE A 44 12.03 -3.21 -10.42
C ILE A 44 13.04 -2.52 -11.34
N GLU A 45 12.61 -2.14 -12.53
CA GLU A 45 13.46 -1.52 -13.53
C GLU A 45 12.75 -0.33 -14.16
N GLY A 46 13.50 0.44 -14.93
CA GLY A 46 12.94 1.56 -15.67
C GLY A 46 13.13 2.90 -14.96
N ASN A 47 12.74 3.94 -15.65
CA ASN A 47 12.93 5.32 -15.19
C ASN A 47 11.74 5.74 -14.32
N ILE A 48 12.02 6.13 -13.08
CA ILE A 48 10.96 6.50 -12.13
C ILE A 48 10.19 7.75 -12.56
N ASN A 49 10.84 8.67 -13.25
CA ASN A 49 10.17 9.87 -13.76
C ASN A 49 9.18 9.53 -14.86
N THR A 50 9.55 8.60 -15.74
CA THR A 50 8.66 8.11 -16.80
C THR A 50 7.45 7.42 -16.20
N THR A 51 7.65 6.57 -15.21
CA THR A 51 6.55 5.87 -14.52
C THR A 51 5.60 6.88 -13.87
N PHE A 52 6.14 7.88 -13.19
CA PHE A 52 5.33 8.91 -12.55
C PHE A 52 4.48 9.66 -13.58
N GLN A 53 5.09 10.04 -14.71
CA GLN A 53 4.41 10.74 -15.79
C GLN A 53 3.31 9.87 -16.41
N GLN A 54 3.56 8.59 -16.59
CA GLN A 54 2.57 7.66 -17.14
C GLN A 54 1.34 7.57 -16.26
N PHE A 55 1.51 7.47 -14.94
CA PHE A 55 0.37 7.44 -14.03
C PHE A 55 -0.36 8.78 -14.00
N GLN A 56 0.37 9.87 -14.04
CA GLN A 56 -0.23 11.21 -14.12
C GLN A 56 -1.12 11.33 -15.37
N ASN A 57 -0.63 10.86 -16.51
CA ASN A 57 -1.41 10.85 -17.75
C ASN A 57 -2.65 9.97 -17.64
N PHE A 58 -2.50 8.80 -17.01
CA PHE A 58 -3.64 7.89 -16.80
C PHE A 58 -4.72 8.57 -15.94
N ARG A 59 -4.33 9.26 -14.88
CA ARG A 59 -5.28 9.99 -14.03
C ARG A 59 -6.06 11.05 -14.81
N LEU A 60 -5.44 11.69 -15.78
CA LEU A 60 -6.09 12.73 -16.58
C LEU A 60 -7.22 12.19 -17.44
N LEU A 61 -7.22 10.89 -17.77
CA LEU A 61 -8.30 10.26 -18.52
C LEU A 61 -9.61 10.20 -17.73
N LYS A 62 -9.54 10.26 -16.41
CA LYS A 62 -10.70 10.24 -15.51
C LYS A 62 -11.60 9.02 -15.67
N THR A 63 -11.03 7.90 -16.13
CA THR A 63 -11.77 6.63 -16.29
C THR A 63 -11.79 5.82 -15.01
N HIS A 64 -10.81 6.04 -14.13
CA HIS A 64 -10.65 5.31 -12.87
C HIS A 64 -10.39 6.30 -11.74
N ALA A 65 -10.82 5.93 -10.54
CA ALA A 65 -10.39 6.62 -9.33
C ALA A 65 -8.95 6.20 -9.03
N CYS A 66 -8.04 7.16 -9.01
CA CYS A 66 -6.61 6.89 -8.92
C CYS A 66 -6.02 7.33 -7.60
N ALA A 67 -4.98 6.63 -7.15
CA ALA A 67 -4.21 7.00 -5.99
C ALA A 67 -3.63 8.42 -6.17
N LYS A 68 -3.35 9.08 -5.04
CA LYS A 68 -2.79 10.44 -5.01
C LYS A 68 -1.38 10.45 -5.60
N LEU A 69 -1.03 11.54 -6.29
CA LEU A 69 0.34 11.76 -6.76
C LEU A 69 1.18 12.39 -5.66
N ASN A 70 2.38 11.87 -5.46
CA ASN A 70 3.34 12.42 -4.49
C ASN A 70 4.60 12.93 -5.22
N ARG A 71 5.48 12.01 -5.60
CA ARG A 71 6.78 12.31 -6.23
C ARG A 71 7.29 11.08 -6.97
N PRO A 72 8.16 11.25 -7.96
CA PRO A 72 8.83 10.08 -8.55
C PRO A 72 9.58 9.29 -7.48
N SER A 73 9.40 7.97 -7.49
CA SER A 73 10.02 7.06 -6.53
C SER A 73 9.99 5.64 -7.09
N GLN A 74 11.00 4.85 -6.72
CA GLN A 74 11.00 3.43 -7.04
C GLN A 74 9.89 2.69 -6.31
N VAL A 75 9.59 3.09 -5.09
CA VAL A 75 8.45 2.56 -4.34
C VAL A 75 7.19 3.24 -4.88
N LEU A 76 6.28 2.45 -5.43
CA LEU A 76 5.07 2.99 -6.03
C LEU A 76 3.97 3.21 -5.00
N TYR A 77 3.84 2.30 -4.04
CA TYR A 77 2.74 2.36 -3.09
C TYR A 77 3.07 1.60 -1.81
N VAL A 78 2.63 2.13 -0.68
CA VAL A 78 2.67 1.48 0.63
C VAL A 78 1.24 1.48 1.17
N GLY A 79 0.74 0.32 1.57
CA GLY A 79 -0.61 0.23 2.09
C GLY A 79 -0.77 -0.87 3.11
N SER A 80 -1.96 -0.96 3.67
CA SER A 80 -2.31 -2.00 4.63
C SER A 80 -3.69 -2.57 4.33
N SER A 81 -3.94 -3.77 4.84
CA SER A 81 -5.23 -4.43 4.72
C SER A 81 -5.50 -5.25 5.99
N ARG A 82 -6.72 -5.12 6.53
CA ARG A 82 -7.16 -5.90 7.69
C ARG A 82 -8.19 -6.97 7.34
N TYR A 83 -8.83 -6.85 6.20
CA TYR A 83 -9.96 -7.72 5.86
C TYR A 83 -9.66 -8.63 4.69
N SER A 84 -9.23 -8.06 3.55
CA SER A 84 -8.95 -8.87 2.37
C SER A 84 -7.77 -8.27 1.60
N ILE A 85 -6.60 -8.84 1.82
CA ILE A 85 -5.40 -8.48 1.04
C ILE A 85 -5.60 -8.84 -0.44
N ARG A 86 -6.33 -9.92 -0.74
CA ARG A 86 -6.60 -10.33 -2.13
C ARG A 86 -7.36 -9.24 -2.88
N ASN A 87 -8.44 -8.73 -2.28
CA ASN A 87 -9.24 -7.69 -2.92
C ASN A 87 -8.44 -6.42 -3.10
N ARG A 88 -7.68 -6.03 -2.09
CA ARG A 88 -6.91 -4.80 -2.15
C ARG A 88 -5.81 -4.86 -3.21
N LEU A 89 -5.07 -5.97 -3.27
CA LEU A 89 -4.06 -6.15 -4.31
C LEU A 89 -4.67 -6.30 -5.69
N ALA A 90 -5.82 -6.99 -5.81
CA ALA A 90 -6.53 -7.04 -7.09
C ALA A 90 -6.87 -5.64 -7.60
N GLN A 91 -7.28 -4.74 -6.73
CA GLN A 91 -7.54 -3.35 -7.08
C GLN A 91 -6.29 -2.65 -7.61
N HIS A 92 -5.17 -2.78 -6.91
CA HIS A 92 -3.92 -2.18 -7.36
C HIS A 92 -3.40 -2.77 -8.67
N LEU A 93 -3.62 -4.06 -8.88
CA LEU A 93 -3.22 -4.72 -10.13
C LEU A 93 -4.11 -4.33 -11.30
N GLY A 94 -5.32 -3.84 -11.04
CA GLY A 94 -6.24 -3.39 -12.08
C GLY A 94 -7.42 -4.32 -12.31
N PHE A 95 -7.63 -5.31 -11.46
CA PHE A 95 -8.74 -6.26 -11.57
C PHE A 95 -9.94 -5.90 -10.69
N GLY A 96 -9.84 -4.81 -9.94
CA GLY A 96 -10.92 -4.33 -9.09
C GLY A 96 -11.80 -3.29 -9.79
N HIS A 97 -12.72 -2.72 -9.03
CA HIS A 97 -13.65 -1.75 -9.58
C HIS A 97 -12.95 -0.41 -9.89
N LYS A 98 -13.32 0.20 -11.00
CA LYS A 98 -12.70 1.45 -11.46
C LYS A 98 -12.92 2.64 -10.50
N SER A 99 -13.92 2.58 -9.65
CA SER A 99 -14.19 3.66 -8.68
C SER A 99 -13.35 3.56 -7.41
N THR A 100 -12.52 2.53 -7.28
CA THR A 100 -11.65 2.35 -6.12
C THR A 100 -10.34 3.11 -6.31
N TYR A 101 -9.97 3.91 -5.31
CA TYR A 101 -8.69 4.64 -5.34
C TYR A 101 -7.53 3.66 -5.21
N ALA A 102 -6.85 3.41 -6.32
CA ALA A 102 -5.80 2.40 -6.44
C ALA A 102 -4.86 2.74 -7.58
N LEU A 103 -3.86 1.88 -7.80
CA LEU A 103 -2.90 2.09 -8.89
C LEU A 103 -3.43 1.62 -10.24
N HIS A 104 -4.26 0.59 -10.29
CA HIS A 104 -4.78 0.03 -11.54
C HIS A 104 -3.66 -0.30 -12.53
N LEU A 105 -2.62 -0.99 -12.09
CA LEU A 105 -1.36 -1.16 -12.84
C LEU A 105 -1.56 -1.72 -14.24
N ASN A 106 -2.44 -2.70 -14.44
CA ASN A 106 -2.63 -3.30 -15.77
C ASN A 106 -3.24 -2.35 -16.79
N GLN A 107 -3.72 -1.18 -16.37
CA GLN A 107 -4.32 -0.20 -17.28
C GLN A 107 -3.29 0.72 -17.92
N TRP A 108 -2.12 0.88 -17.32
CA TRP A 108 -1.16 1.88 -17.79
C TRP A 108 0.30 1.48 -17.64
N TYR A 109 0.61 0.54 -16.74
CA TYR A 109 2.01 0.20 -16.41
C TYR A 109 2.42 -1.05 -17.18
N GLN A 110 3.52 -0.97 -17.93
CA GLN A 110 4.03 -2.09 -18.71
C GLN A 110 5.36 -2.62 -18.18
N GLY A 111 5.91 -1.99 -17.14
CA GLY A 111 7.15 -2.42 -16.54
C GLY A 111 6.98 -3.59 -15.58
N GLN A 112 8.08 -3.93 -14.92
CA GLN A 112 8.08 -4.97 -13.91
C GLN A 112 7.98 -4.37 -12.52
N TYR A 113 7.29 -5.06 -11.64
CA TYR A 113 7.12 -4.64 -10.26
C TYR A 113 7.28 -5.83 -9.32
N LYS A 114 7.51 -5.52 -8.05
CA LYS A 114 7.58 -6.48 -6.97
C LYS A 114 6.68 -6.00 -5.85
N ILE A 115 5.94 -6.93 -5.24
CA ILE A 115 5.12 -6.63 -4.06
C ILE A 115 5.63 -7.46 -2.90
N THR A 116 6.07 -6.76 -1.85
CA THR A 116 6.51 -7.38 -0.61
C THR A 116 5.40 -7.25 0.42
N ILE A 117 5.07 -8.33 1.10
CA ILE A 117 3.95 -8.39 2.04
C ILE A 117 4.48 -8.76 3.42
N HIS A 118 4.13 -7.93 4.41
CA HIS A 118 4.44 -8.15 5.82
C HIS A 118 3.16 -8.54 6.54
N GLN A 119 3.14 -9.74 7.11
CA GLN A 119 1.98 -10.26 7.83
C GLN A 119 2.17 -10.08 9.33
N TYR A 120 1.13 -9.59 9.98
CA TYR A 120 1.06 -9.41 11.43
C TYR A 120 -0.08 -10.24 11.99
N ALA A 121 -0.14 -10.35 13.32
CA ALA A 121 -1.20 -11.09 13.99
C ALA A 121 -2.59 -10.50 13.67
N ASP A 122 -3.59 -11.36 13.50
CA ASP A 122 -4.97 -10.93 13.22
C ASP A 122 -5.54 -10.02 14.29
N THR A 123 -5.01 -10.15 15.51
CA THR A 123 -5.47 -9.38 16.67
C THR A 123 -4.85 -7.99 16.77
N LEU A 124 -3.95 -7.63 15.84
CA LEU A 124 -3.30 -6.32 15.88
C LEU A 124 -4.34 -5.21 15.78
N PRO A 125 -4.33 -4.23 16.71
CA PRO A 125 -5.27 -3.11 16.62
C PRO A 125 -5.10 -2.32 15.33
N ALA A 126 -6.21 -1.84 14.78
CA ALA A 126 -6.21 -1.06 13.54
C ALA A 126 -5.30 0.16 13.63
N ASP A 127 -5.32 0.85 14.76
CA ASP A 127 -4.52 2.06 14.97
C ASP A 127 -3.02 1.74 14.94
N VAL A 128 -2.62 0.60 15.50
CA VAL A 128 -1.21 0.18 15.48
C VAL A 128 -0.78 -0.17 14.05
N LEU A 129 -1.59 -0.90 13.31
CA LEU A 129 -1.30 -1.23 11.92
C LEU A 129 -1.14 0.04 11.08
N GLN A 130 -2.03 1.03 11.28
CA GLN A 130 -1.95 2.30 10.56
C GLN A 130 -0.66 3.06 10.88
N LEU A 131 -0.23 3.07 12.14
CA LEU A 131 1.03 3.72 12.52
C LEU A 131 2.24 3.04 11.87
N ILE A 132 2.24 1.71 11.78
CA ILE A 132 3.31 0.98 11.10
C ILE A 132 3.32 1.33 9.61
N GLU A 133 2.16 1.38 8.97
CA GLU A 133 2.04 1.78 7.58
C GLU A 133 2.56 3.20 7.36
N ASP A 134 2.16 4.14 8.21
CA ASP A 134 2.57 5.54 8.10
C ASP A 134 4.07 5.70 8.26
N ASP A 135 4.66 4.99 9.23
CA ASP A 135 6.10 5.03 9.46
C ASP A 135 6.86 4.48 8.24
N LEU A 136 6.41 3.38 7.69
CA LEU A 136 7.03 2.78 6.52
C LEU A 136 6.90 3.69 5.29
N ALA A 137 5.73 4.30 5.09
CA ALA A 137 5.51 5.24 4.00
C ALA A 137 6.42 6.47 4.14
N ASP A 138 6.61 6.96 5.36
CA ASP A 138 7.53 8.08 5.61
C ASP A 138 8.97 7.71 5.27
N GLN A 139 9.40 6.50 5.60
CA GLN A 139 10.74 6.03 5.28
C GLN A 139 10.94 5.82 3.79
N LEU A 140 9.97 5.22 3.10
CA LEU A 140 10.12 4.81 1.71
C LEU A 140 9.71 5.89 0.71
N GLN A 141 8.94 6.88 1.12
CA GLN A 141 8.49 7.99 0.26
C GLN A 141 7.87 7.49 -1.06
N PRO A 142 6.73 6.78 -1.00
CA PRO A 142 6.14 6.19 -2.21
C PRO A 142 5.69 7.26 -3.20
N ALA A 143 5.71 6.89 -4.47
CA ALA A 143 5.32 7.78 -5.56
C ALA A 143 3.84 8.15 -5.50
N PHE A 144 3.01 7.22 -5.07
CA PHE A 144 1.55 7.36 -5.11
C PHE A 144 0.93 6.94 -3.79
N GLY A 145 -0.24 7.48 -3.53
CA GLY A 145 -1.02 7.11 -2.37
C GLY A 145 -0.87 8.13 -1.26
N LYS A 146 -1.69 7.96 -0.26
CA LYS A 146 -1.80 8.87 0.87
C LYS A 146 -1.25 8.24 2.12
N SER A 147 -0.74 9.03 3.02
CA SER A 147 -0.45 8.60 4.39
C SER A 147 -1.68 8.86 5.27
N GLY A 148 -1.85 8.02 6.30
CA GLY A 148 -2.96 8.15 7.24
C GLY A 148 -4.24 7.48 6.75
N THR A 149 -5.33 7.69 7.51
CA THR A 149 -6.60 7.02 7.27
C THR A 149 -7.43 7.65 6.16
N ASN A 150 -7.12 8.87 5.77
CA ASN A 150 -7.92 9.62 4.82
C ASN A 150 -7.27 9.59 3.42
N ASN A 151 -7.63 8.64 2.60
CA ASN A 151 -6.99 8.35 1.31
C ASN A 151 -7.59 9.05 0.10
N LYS A 152 -8.04 10.26 0.27
CA LYS A 152 -8.61 10.99 -0.87
C LYS A 152 -7.75 12.13 -1.37
#